data_eb6a09c3e3321b6ed9d9a61b4b44d451
#
_entry.id   eb6a09c3e3321b6ed9d9a61b4b44d451
#
_cell.length_a   1.000
_cell.length_b   1.000
_cell.length_c   1.000
_cell.angle_alpha   90.00
_cell.angle_beta   90.00
_cell.angle_gamma   90.00
#
_symmetry.space_group_name_H-M   'P 1'
#
loop_
_entity.id
_entity.type
_entity.pdbx_description
1 polymer ?
#
loop_
_entity_poly.entity_id
_entity_poly.type
_entity_poly.pdbx_seq_one_letter_code
_entity_poly.pdbx_strand_id
1 'polypeptide(L)'
;MESLLDATKNTTRFLVFRHGRRFQSNFSPPPPPSDSDKIDTDELVLSKTRRFTREDVNAFAKITGDSNPIHLDDGAKKEEKKIVHGALLLSMFPALVGSTFPGAKYLSQTAKFRSECEVDGRVTATVRKIRETRGGKIVEFETIARCAEDDGKIYVDGVALAKIE
;
A
#
# COMPACT_ATOMS: atom_id res chain seq x y z
N MET A 1 -20.79 27.16 -46.88
CA MET A 1 -21.00 27.45 -45.45
C MET A 1 -20.44 26.25 -44.68
N GLU A 2 -19.20 26.42 -44.24
CA GLU A 2 -18.45 25.44 -43.51
C GLU A 2 -18.78 25.54 -42.01
N SER A 3 -18.98 24.42 -41.37
CA SER A 3 -18.91 24.33 -39.92
C SER A 3 -17.79 23.38 -39.49
N LEU A 4 -16.73 23.96 -39.03
CA LEU A 4 -15.61 23.33 -38.39
C LEU A 4 -16.03 22.72 -37.05
N LEU A 5 -15.91 21.41 -36.91
CA LEU A 5 -15.90 20.71 -35.64
C LEU A 5 -14.43 20.44 -35.27
N ASP A 6 -13.95 21.25 -34.36
CA ASP A 6 -12.60 21.11 -33.76
C ASP A 6 -12.62 20.03 -32.67
N ALA A 7 -11.97 18.91 -32.99
CA ALA A 7 -11.78 17.83 -32.05
C ALA A 7 -10.48 18.08 -31.29
N THR A 8 -10.57 18.63 -30.08
CA THR A 8 -9.44 18.78 -29.18
C THR A 8 -8.90 17.40 -28.76
N LYS A 9 -7.84 17.00 -29.43
CA LYS A 9 -7.01 15.86 -29.05
C LYS A 9 -6.21 16.19 -27.80
N ASN A 10 -6.59 15.58 -26.69
CA ASN A 10 -5.83 15.66 -25.45
C ASN A 10 -4.58 14.80 -25.59
N THR A 11 -3.49 15.42 -26.08
CA THR A 11 -2.20 14.75 -26.26
C THR A 11 -1.41 14.92 -24.94
N THR A 12 -1.44 13.91 -24.07
CA THR A 12 -0.56 13.86 -22.92
C THR A 12 0.88 13.66 -23.41
N ARG A 13 1.65 14.73 -23.43
CA ARG A 13 3.08 14.69 -23.72
C ARG A 13 3.81 14.16 -22.49
N PHE A 14 4.34 12.96 -22.56
CA PHE A 14 5.36 12.49 -21.62
C PHE A 14 6.67 13.21 -21.91
N LEU A 15 7.06 14.13 -21.02
CA LEU A 15 8.41 14.70 -21.01
C LEU A 15 9.35 13.68 -20.36
N VAL A 16 10.12 12.96 -21.17
CA VAL A 16 11.24 12.16 -20.70
C VAL A 16 12.42 13.07 -20.44
N PHE A 17 12.64 13.46 -19.18
CA PHE A 17 13.86 14.12 -18.77
C PHE A 17 15.03 13.14 -18.76
N ARG A 18 15.85 13.13 -19.81
CA ARG A 18 17.19 12.55 -19.76
C ARG A 18 18.12 13.55 -19.07
N HIS A 19 18.21 13.47 -17.76
CA HIS A 19 19.36 14.01 -17.02
C HIS A 19 19.94 12.87 -16.19
N GLY A 20 21.09 12.38 -16.67
CA GLY A 20 21.89 11.38 -15.98
C GLY A 20 22.49 11.95 -14.69
N ARG A 21 21.74 11.93 -13.61
CA ARG A 21 22.29 11.86 -12.27
C ARG A 21 21.83 10.54 -11.68
N ARG A 22 22.78 9.64 -11.62
CA ARG A 22 22.66 8.39 -10.87
C ARG A 22 22.39 8.77 -9.41
N PHE A 23 21.15 8.70 -8.99
CA PHE A 23 20.80 8.81 -7.58
C PHE A 23 21.27 7.50 -6.94
N GLN A 24 22.47 7.52 -6.38
CA GLN A 24 22.92 6.46 -5.49
C GLN A 24 22.16 6.67 -4.19
N SER A 25 21.08 5.92 -4.01
CA SER A 25 20.46 5.78 -2.69
C SER A 25 21.43 4.98 -1.82
N ASN A 26 22.19 5.67 -0.98
CA ASN A 26 22.91 5.06 0.14
C ASN A 26 21.90 4.61 1.21
N PHE A 27 20.90 3.86 0.81
CA PHE A 27 20.01 3.18 1.74
C PHE A 27 20.64 1.83 2.04
N SER A 28 21.54 1.81 3.04
CA SER A 28 21.92 0.57 3.68
C SER A 28 20.73 0.10 4.51
N PRO A 29 20.26 -1.14 4.33
CA PRO A 29 19.27 -1.68 5.24
C PRO A 29 19.83 -1.64 6.66
N PRO A 30 19.01 -1.35 7.69
CA PRO A 30 19.47 -1.41 9.07
C PRO A 30 20.06 -2.80 9.35
N PRO A 31 21.11 -2.90 10.19
CA PRO A 31 21.69 -4.18 10.56
C PRO A 31 20.61 -5.07 11.21
N PRO A 32 20.71 -6.39 11.07
CA PRO A 32 19.81 -7.30 11.76
C PRO A 32 19.90 -7.03 13.27
N PRO A 33 18.77 -7.17 14.01
CA PRO A 33 18.76 -6.95 15.45
C PRO A 33 19.81 -7.85 16.12
N SER A 34 20.59 -7.28 17.05
CA SER A 34 21.53 -8.05 17.87
C SER A 34 20.74 -8.89 18.87
N ASP A 35 21.26 -10.08 19.21
CA ASP A 35 20.66 -11.03 20.18
C ASP A 35 20.48 -10.47 21.61
N SER A 36 20.84 -9.21 21.85
CA SER A 36 20.69 -8.51 23.13
C SER A 36 19.41 -7.70 23.28
N ASP A 37 18.63 -7.51 22.19
CA ASP A 37 17.34 -6.82 22.27
C ASP A 37 16.28 -7.79 22.77
N LYS A 38 16.22 -7.95 24.10
CA LYS A 38 15.10 -8.62 24.77
C LYS A 38 13.82 -7.92 24.36
N ILE A 39 13.03 -8.62 23.56
CA ILE A 39 11.67 -8.23 23.23
C ILE A 39 10.89 -8.24 24.54
N ASP A 40 10.65 -7.05 25.08
CA ASP A 40 9.74 -6.87 26.20
C ASP A 40 8.34 -7.20 25.69
N THR A 41 7.69 -8.16 26.33
CA THR A 41 6.53 -8.92 25.82
C THR A 41 5.19 -8.17 25.90
N ASP A 42 5.18 -6.87 25.71
CA ASP A 42 3.94 -6.13 25.42
C ASP A 42 3.80 -5.98 23.89
N GLU A 43 3.61 -7.12 23.22
CA GLU A 43 3.55 -7.19 21.75
C GLU A 43 2.26 -6.57 21.24
N LEU A 44 2.33 -5.26 20.92
CA LEU A 44 1.21 -4.59 20.27
C LEU A 44 1.06 -5.10 18.84
N VAL A 45 -0.01 -5.88 18.62
CA VAL A 45 -0.41 -6.37 17.30
C VAL A 45 -1.81 -5.87 16.99
N LEU A 46 -1.94 -5.11 15.91
CA LEU A 46 -3.21 -4.65 15.37
C LEU A 46 -3.55 -5.48 14.15
N SER A 47 -4.80 -5.91 14.02
CA SER A 47 -5.22 -6.70 12.87
C SER A 47 -6.63 -6.34 12.42
N LYS A 48 -6.86 -6.41 11.11
CA LYS A 48 -8.19 -6.20 10.51
C LYS A 48 -8.31 -7.00 9.23
N THR A 49 -9.42 -7.72 9.11
CA THR A 49 -9.79 -8.39 7.86
C THR A 49 -10.81 -7.55 7.10
N ARG A 50 -10.61 -7.40 5.78
CA ARG A 50 -11.51 -6.72 4.87
C ARG A 50 -11.63 -7.50 3.56
N ARG A 51 -12.82 -7.48 2.97
CA ARG A 51 -13.05 -7.86 1.58
C ARG A 51 -12.97 -6.60 0.72
N PHE A 52 -12.25 -6.65 -0.39
CA PHE A 52 -12.21 -5.57 -1.37
C PHE A 52 -13.13 -5.91 -2.54
N THR A 53 -14.25 -5.19 -2.61
CA THR A 53 -15.26 -5.40 -3.65
C THR A 53 -14.88 -4.69 -4.95
N ARG A 54 -15.62 -5.00 -6.02
CA ARG A 54 -15.49 -4.30 -7.30
C ARG A 54 -15.73 -2.80 -7.14
N GLU A 55 -16.69 -2.40 -6.32
CA GLU A 55 -17.00 -1.00 -6.05
C GLU A 55 -15.85 -0.28 -5.37
N ASP A 56 -15.15 -0.93 -4.42
CA ASP A 56 -13.96 -0.36 -3.76
C ASP A 56 -12.85 -0.09 -4.79
N VAL A 57 -12.60 -1.04 -5.70
CA VAL A 57 -11.57 -0.93 -6.73
C VAL A 57 -11.91 0.20 -7.72
N ASN A 58 -13.17 0.27 -8.17
CA ASN A 58 -13.62 1.31 -9.06
C ASN A 58 -13.57 2.71 -8.40
N ALA A 59 -13.94 2.80 -7.12
CA ALA A 59 -13.85 4.06 -6.37
C ALA A 59 -12.39 4.50 -6.21
N PHE A 60 -11.48 3.59 -5.93
CA PHE A 60 -10.05 3.88 -5.81
C PHE A 60 -9.46 4.33 -7.15
N ALA A 61 -9.78 3.65 -8.25
CA ALA A 61 -9.38 4.04 -9.60
C ALA A 61 -9.85 5.46 -9.94
N LYS A 62 -11.09 5.79 -9.58
CA LYS A 62 -11.66 7.14 -9.81
C LYS A 62 -10.93 8.21 -8.99
N ILE A 63 -10.55 7.91 -7.74
CA ILE A 63 -9.85 8.86 -6.86
C ILE A 63 -8.42 9.09 -7.33
N THR A 64 -7.72 8.04 -7.74
CA THR A 64 -6.30 8.09 -8.11
C THR A 64 -6.04 8.41 -9.58
N GLY A 65 -7.05 8.18 -10.45
CA GLY A 65 -6.88 8.22 -11.90
C GLY A 65 -6.20 6.97 -12.48
N ASP A 66 -5.99 5.93 -11.68
CA ASP A 66 -5.41 4.66 -12.14
C ASP A 66 -6.46 3.84 -12.91
N SER A 67 -6.40 3.95 -14.22
CA SER A 67 -7.29 3.25 -15.16
C SER A 67 -6.64 2.01 -15.79
N ASN A 68 -5.64 1.43 -15.14
CA ASN A 68 -4.97 0.23 -15.66
C ASN A 68 -5.97 -0.92 -15.83
N PRO A 69 -6.05 -1.55 -17.02
CA PRO A 69 -7.02 -2.63 -17.31
C PRO A 69 -6.91 -3.85 -16.40
N ILE A 70 -5.77 -4.06 -15.72
CA ILE A 70 -5.62 -5.17 -14.77
C ILE A 70 -6.55 -5.02 -13.56
N HIS A 71 -7.01 -3.80 -13.27
CA HIS A 71 -7.90 -3.50 -12.13
C HIS A 71 -9.35 -3.36 -12.56
N LEU A 72 -9.59 -2.84 -13.77
CA LEU A 72 -10.92 -2.44 -14.23
C LEU A 72 -11.45 -3.37 -15.31
N ASP A 73 -12.78 -3.53 -15.36
CA ASP A 73 -13.44 -4.24 -16.45
C ASP A 73 -13.58 -3.28 -17.64
N ASP A 74 -12.94 -3.61 -18.74
CA ASP A 74 -13.01 -2.88 -20.01
C ASP A 74 -14.13 -3.41 -20.94
N GLY A 75 -14.90 -4.40 -20.48
CA GLY A 75 -15.97 -5.05 -21.24
C GLY A 75 -15.51 -6.00 -22.35
N ALA A 76 -14.22 -6.03 -22.66
CA ALA A 76 -13.70 -6.78 -23.80
C ALA A 76 -13.31 -8.23 -23.45
N LYS A 77 -12.96 -8.50 -22.18
CA LYS A 77 -12.53 -9.81 -21.71
C LYS A 77 -13.16 -10.16 -20.37
N LYS A 78 -14.33 -10.76 -20.44
CA LYS A 78 -15.15 -11.12 -19.28
C LYS A 78 -14.55 -12.19 -18.37
N GLU A 79 -13.49 -12.87 -18.82
CA GLU A 79 -12.90 -14.03 -18.12
C GLU A 79 -11.61 -13.74 -17.34
N GLU A 80 -11.02 -12.55 -17.52
CA GLU A 80 -9.81 -12.20 -16.77
C GLU A 80 -10.16 -11.74 -15.36
N LYS A 81 -9.63 -12.46 -14.36
CA LYS A 81 -9.73 -12.06 -12.97
C LYS A 81 -9.02 -10.72 -12.77
N LYS A 82 -9.74 -9.73 -12.27
CA LYS A 82 -9.19 -8.43 -11.96
C LYS A 82 -8.59 -8.41 -10.55
N ILE A 83 -7.55 -7.63 -10.39
CA ILE A 83 -6.82 -7.56 -9.12
C ILE A 83 -7.04 -6.22 -8.42
N VAL A 84 -6.92 -6.25 -7.09
CA VAL A 84 -7.01 -5.07 -6.24
C VAL A 84 -5.73 -4.24 -6.41
N HIS A 85 -5.85 -2.92 -6.46
CA HIS A 85 -4.68 -2.02 -6.48
C HIS A 85 -3.79 -2.26 -5.25
N GLY A 86 -2.50 -2.42 -5.45
CA GLY A 86 -1.56 -2.61 -4.34
C GLY A 86 -1.60 -1.45 -3.34
N ALA A 87 -1.75 -0.21 -3.82
CA ALA A 87 -1.87 0.96 -2.97
C ALA A 87 -3.17 0.97 -2.13
N LEU A 88 -4.25 0.37 -2.64
CA LEU A 88 -5.49 0.18 -1.87
C LEU A 88 -5.27 -0.81 -0.72
N LEU A 89 -4.51 -1.88 -0.92
CA LEU A 89 -4.11 -2.79 0.16
C LEU A 89 -3.25 -2.07 1.20
N LEU A 90 -2.28 -1.26 0.77
CA LEU A 90 -1.43 -0.47 1.68
C LEU A 90 -2.22 0.46 2.58
N SER A 91 -3.36 0.99 2.12
CA SER A 91 -4.19 1.92 2.89
C SER A 91 -4.73 1.32 4.19
N MET A 92 -4.74 0.00 4.33
CA MET A 92 -5.19 -0.68 5.55
C MET A 92 -4.25 -0.40 6.74
N PHE A 93 -2.95 -0.27 6.51
CA PHE A 93 -1.96 -0.08 7.58
C PHE A 93 -2.11 1.27 8.29
N PRO A 94 -2.07 2.42 7.60
CA PRO A 94 -2.31 3.71 8.25
C PRO A 94 -3.71 3.80 8.85
N ALA A 95 -4.71 3.14 8.26
CA ALA A 95 -6.06 3.11 8.83
C ALA A 95 -6.10 2.35 10.16
N LEU A 96 -5.37 1.25 10.31
CA LEU A 96 -5.23 0.52 11.57
C LEU A 96 -4.54 1.38 12.64
N VAL A 97 -3.41 1.99 12.29
CA VAL A 97 -2.67 2.85 13.23
C VAL A 97 -3.51 4.05 13.65
N GLY A 98 -4.12 4.76 12.68
CA GLY A 98 -4.91 5.96 12.98
C GLY A 98 -6.19 5.70 13.77
N SER A 99 -6.83 4.54 13.58
CA SER A 99 -8.01 4.15 14.35
C SER A 99 -7.68 3.72 15.78
N THR A 100 -6.48 3.17 16.00
CA THR A 100 -6.01 2.75 17.33
C THR A 100 -5.39 3.90 18.10
N PHE A 101 -4.68 4.78 17.42
CA PHE A 101 -4.01 5.95 18.00
C PHE A 101 -4.53 7.23 17.34
N PRO A 102 -5.68 7.76 17.76
CA PRO A 102 -6.22 9.02 17.23
C PRO A 102 -5.20 10.15 17.33
N GLY A 103 -4.98 10.89 16.24
CA GLY A 103 -3.95 11.92 16.16
C GLY A 103 -2.56 11.43 15.70
N ALA A 104 -2.34 10.12 15.59
CA ALA A 104 -1.08 9.59 15.09
C ALA A 104 -0.77 10.10 13.68
N LYS A 105 0.51 10.43 13.47
CA LYS A 105 1.01 10.84 12.15
C LYS A 105 1.79 9.69 11.53
N TYR A 106 1.29 9.15 10.42
CA TYR A 106 1.99 8.15 9.63
C TYR A 106 3.12 8.82 8.86
N LEU A 107 4.38 8.46 9.15
CA LEU A 107 5.55 9.19 8.67
C LEU A 107 6.15 8.57 7.42
N SER A 108 6.20 7.23 7.38
CA SER A 108 6.75 6.50 6.24
C SER A 108 6.18 5.09 6.15
N GLN A 109 6.25 4.53 4.94
CA GLN A 109 5.92 3.14 4.64
C GLN A 109 6.87 2.64 3.56
N THR A 110 7.55 1.53 3.81
CA THR A 110 8.15 0.71 2.77
C THR A 110 7.20 -0.42 2.39
N ALA A 111 7.18 -0.84 1.15
CA ALA A 111 6.31 -1.91 0.71
C ALA A 111 6.97 -2.78 -0.36
N LYS A 112 6.76 -4.09 -0.24
CA LYS A 112 7.08 -5.07 -1.27
C LYS A 112 5.79 -5.79 -1.64
N PHE A 113 5.40 -5.71 -2.90
CA PHE A 113 4.27 -6.46 -3.45
C PHE A 113 4.74 -7.86 -3.79
N ARG A 114 4.19 -8.87 -3.11
CA ARG A 114 4.63 -10.27 -3.22
C ARG A 114 3.76 -11.09 -4.13
N SER A 115 2.44 -10.85 -4.08
CA SER A 115 1.47 -11.54 -4.92
C SER A 115 0.24 -10.66 -5.18
N GLU A 116 -0.55 -11.07 -6.14
CA GLU A 116 -1.79 -10.39 -6.53
C GLU A 116 -2.95 -10.80 -5.62
N CYS A 117 -3.77 -9.82 -5.26
CA CYS A 117 -5.05 -10.02 -4.58
C CYS A 117 -6.16 -9.85 -5.61
N GLU A 118 -6.93 -10.90 -5.86
CA GLU A 118 -8.10 -10.82 -6.73
C GLU A 118 -9.19 -9.93 -6.11
N VAL A 119 -9.97 -9.27 -6.96
CA VAL A 119 -11.17 -8.56 -6.51
C VAL A 119 -12.10 -9.54 -5.80
N ASP A 120 -12.80 -9.08 -4.78
CA ASP A 120 -13.60 -9.89 -3.85
C ASP A 120 -12.80 -10.78 -2.89
N GLY A 121 -11.45 -10.78 -3.01
CA GLY A 121 -10.59 -11.46 -2.05
C GLY A 121 -10.67 -10.83 -0.65
N ARG A 122 -10.54 -11.68 0.36
CA ARG A 122 -10.46 -11.25 1.76
C ARG A 122 -9.00 -11.10 2.17
N VAL A 123 -8.67 -9.94 2.74
CA VAL A 123 -7.32 -9.58 3.13
C VAL A 123 -7.28 -9.32 4.62
N THR A 124 -6.35 -9.97 5.31
CA THR A 124 -6.01 -9.67 6.70
C THR A 124 -4.76 -8.80 6.72
N ALA A 125 -4.90 -7.56 7.15
CA ALA A 125 -3.77 -6.67 7.42
C ALA A 125 -3.37 -6.77 8.90
N THR A 126 -2.07 -6.89 9.15
CA THR A 126 -1.47 -6.91 10.48
C THR A 126 -0.41 -5.84 10.59
N VAL A 127 -0.42 -5.11 11.69
CA VAL A 127 0.56 -4.10 12.06
C VAL A 127 1.11 -4.47 13.44
N ARG A 128 2.40 -4.81 13.53
CA ARG A 128 3.06 -5.26 14.74
C ARG A 128 4.16 -4.28 15.14
N LYS A 129 4.13 -3.80 16.37
CA LYS A 129 5.20 -2.95 16.91
C LYS A 129 6.50 -3.76 17.00
N ILE A 130 7.59 -3.23 16.41
CA ILE A 130 8.92 -3.83 16.48
C ILE A 130 9.87 -3.03 17.37
N ARG A 131 9.74 -1.73 17.40
CA ARG A 131 10.49 -0.88 18.32
C ARG A 131 9.87 0.50 18.47
N GLU A 132 10.26 1.20 19.52
CA GLU A 132 9.94 2.62 19.69
C GLU A 132 11.20 3.42 20.03
N THR A 133 11.18 4.68 19.62
CA THR A 133 12.30 5.61 19.77
C THR A 133 11.81 6.93 20.34
N ARG A 134 12.75 7.76 20.82
CA ARG A 134 12.45 9.11 21.32
C ARG A 134 11.41 9.12 22.46
N GLY A 135 11.58 8.22 23.43
CA GLY A 135 10.68 8.15 24.58
C GLY A 135 9.26 7.75 24.22
N GLY A 136 9.10 6.77 23.31
CA GLY A 136 7.81 6.22 22.91
C GLY A 136 7.06 7.02 21.84
N LYS A 137 7.59 8.16 21.40
CA LYS A 137 6.87 9.03 20.45
C LYS A 137 6.95 8.60 18.98
N ILE A 138 8.00 7.87 18.59
CA ILE A 138 8.13 7.30 17.23
C ILE A 138 8.13 5.80 17.37
N VAL A 139 7.18 5.18 16.72
CA VAL A 139 7.01 3.72 16.71
C VAL A 139 7.25 3.19 15.31
N GLU A 140 8.05 2.14 15.24
CA GLU A 140 8.29 1.37 14.03
C GLU A 140 7.44 0.10 14.06
N PHE A 141 6.77 -0.15 12.97
CA PHE A 141 5.86 -1.29 12.80
C PHE A 141 6.29 -2.16 11.63
N GLU A 142 6.26 -3.46 11.82
CA GLU A 142 6.14 -4.41 10.72
C GLU A 142 4.70 -4.40 10.21
N THR A 143 4.53 -4.44 8.89
CA THR A 143 3.23 -4.41 8.23
C THR A 143 3.12 -5.56 7.24
N ILE A 144 2.05 -6.37 7.36
CA ILE A 144 1.80 -7.49 6.48
C ILE A 144 0.33 -7.52 6.09
N ALA A 145 0.05 -7.62 4.78
CA ALA A 145 -1.28 -7.92 4.25
C ALA A 145 -1.25 -9.30 3.58
N ARG A 146 -2.10 -10.22 4.02
CA ARG A 146 -2.14 -11.61 3.54
C ARG A 146 -3.55 -12.05 3.18
N CYS A 147 -3.66 -13.15 2.46
CA CYS A 147 -4.93 -13.81 2.22
C CYS A 147 -5.54 -14.25 3.56
N ALA A 148 -6.84 -14.03 3.75
CA ALA A 148 -7.51 -14.44 4.99
C ALA A 148 -7.79 -15.95 5.02
N GLU A 149 -7.84 -16.60 3.87
CA GLU A 149 -8.11 -18.03 3.69
C GLU A 149 -6.81 -18.86 3.53
N ASP A 150 -5.68 -18.20 3.25
CA ASP A 150 -4.37 -18.84 3.06
C ASP A 150 -3.27 -17.96 3.69
N ASP A 151 -2.91 -18.27 4.92
CA ASP A 151 -1.90 -17.53 5.68
C ASP A 151 -0.51 -17.53 5.04
N GLY A 152 -0.21 -18.49 4.16
CA GLY A 152 1.02 -18.55 3.40
C GLY A 152 1.09 -17.54 2.27
N LYS A 153 -0.05 -17.05 1.78
CA LYS A 153 -0.12 -16.11 0.66
C LYS A 153 -0.04 -14.66 1.15
N ILE A 154 1.14 -14.08 1.07
CA ILE A 154 1.38 -12.65 1.38
C ILE A 154 1.15 -11.83 0.12
N TYR A 155 0.34 -10.77 0.21
CA TYR A 155 0.13 -9.80 -0.85
C TYR A 155 1.15 -8.66 -0.78
N VAL A 156 1.31 -8.10 0.43
CA VAL A 156 2.22 -6.96 0.68
C VAL A 156 2.87 -7.13 2.05
N ASP A 157 4.17 -6.85 2.14
CA ASP A 157 4.89 -6.71 3.40
C ASP A 157 5.76 -5.44 3.40
N GLY A 158 6.12 -4.97 4.58
CA GLY A 158 6.96 -3.79 4.73
C GLY A 158 7.13 -3.32 6.16
N VAL A 159 7.63 -2.09 6.28
CA VAL A 159 7.88 -1.43 7.56
C VAL A 159 7.31 -0.03 7.52
N ALA A 160 6.67 0.40 8.60
CA ALA A 160 6.11 1.73 8.77
C ALA A 160 6.72 2.45 9.97
N LEU A 161 6.76 3.78 9.90
CA LEU A 161 7.02 4.65 11.04
C LEU A 161 5.79 5.52 11.29
N ALA A 162 5.39 5.61 12.55
CA ALA A 162 4.35 6.54 12.96
C ALA A 162 4.78 7.31 14.22
N LYS A 163 4.38 8.59 14.29
CA LYS A 163 4.47 9.39 15.50
C LYS A 163 3.15 9.25 16.25
N ILE A 164 3.22 8.79 17.49
CA ILE A 164 2.10 8.66 18.40
C ILE A 164 2.19 9.81 19.41
N GLU A 165 1.08 10.47 19.70
CA GLU A 165 1.01 11.57 20.69
C GLU A 165 0.56 11.06 22.03
#